data_ee5cd2126d66e4812fc49f205c725072
#
_entry.id   ee5cd2126d66e4812fc49f205c725072
#
_cell.length_a   1.000
_cell.length_b   1.000
_cell.length_c   1.000
_cell.angle_alpha   90.00
_cell.angle_beta   90.00
_cell.angle_gamma   90.00
#
_symmetry.space_group_name_H-M   'P 1'
#
loop_
_entity.id
_entity.type
_entity.pdbx_description
1 polymer ?
#
loop_
_entity_poly.entity_id
_entity_poly.type
_entity_poly.pdbx_seq_one_letter_code
_entity_poly.pdbx_strand_id
1 'polypeptide(L)'
;MAARAPESANIEQLPIFCYYDKQRFTQFGAMDCANWYGIQCESGKKQQALYPAMGREHVRFLNQNRLVFNAQPRVEFKSINYLYVVDGTTVYQFDRFYNRKTLPINVALGAPIWFATLAVGTLIYNMMTDGTDIFIITENGSAVTAEVVTDTNKPVNPLYVAAFGNRFVVSTANTPDFTLSTINLDGGAAGCFTINGNPVFARASGVIGQFAVLHNQLYIMCDFTTDVWANIITQITVAGVTREFPWKINSSYNFDFGIADPNSLSVDFGMMVWLAKNSNGLVSFMMSNGQAPQDISSQAINVLLENSTHPNTLNPFLTTEVDGFLYQYENTIFYRAGAGTFVGFGDLDIIDNANSVEYNFETGKWARVIELNGERNRIQKHVYFNNAHLVTVQGDPAIYQMAGNIYHNELRNLDQPDAQAVDAFLKFPMRYELVTQQLYLPDYSEFVDEYVEIDFVFGNKTFYQSTAPFNNTVFIVGENSTPQSPVYMLSEDDKFIIAEGSNTPTFDDNHYNALFKPHLELYYSDDGGETFLPADLREFSPLGAYRWRMRWYELSCSRNRCYRLVCVSSAPIVILGGVRNTKRVSGGAN
;
A
#
# COMPACT_ATOMS: atom_id res chain seq x y z
N MET A 1 1.01 -58.57 -30.54
CA MET A 1 1.30 -57.40 -29.73
C MET A 1 0.64 -56.21 -30.43
N ALA A 2 -0.50 -55.75 -29.94
CA ALA A 2 -1.13 -54.53 -30.45
C ALA A 2 -0.31 -53.34 -29.97
N ALA A 3 0.17 -52.51 -30.91
CA ALA A 3 0.83 -51.27 -30.57
C ALA A 3 -0.17 -50.39 -29.81
N ARG A 4 0.11 -50.13 -28.55
CA ARG A 4 -0.65 -49.14 -27.75
C ARG A 4 -0.56 -47.79 -28.49
N ALA A 5 -1.70 -47.25 -28.86
CA ALA A 5 -1.76 -45.88 -29.38
C ALA A 5 -1.06 -44.96 -28.36
N PRO A 6 -0.26 -44.00 -28.81
CA PRO A 6 0.35 -43.07 -27.88
C PRO A 6 -0.79 -42.34 -27.14
N GLU A 7 -0.81 -42.47 -25.81
CA GLU A 7 -1.72 -41.69 -24.98
C GLU A 7 -1.51 -40.21 -25.32
N SER A 8 -2.57 -39.58 -25.79
CA SER A 8 -2.53 -38.16 -26.17
C SER A 8 -2.11 -37.34 -24.94
N ALA A 9 -0.99 -36.67 -25.06
CA ALA A 9 -0.53 -35.72 -24.07
C ALA A 9 -1.64 -34.68 -23.84
N ASN A 10 -2.15 -34.58 -22.63
CA ASN A 10 -3.16 -33.57 -22.26
C ASN A 10 -2.46 -32.27 -21.90
N ILE A 11 -2.43 -31.36 -22.86
CA ILE A 11 -1.95 -29.98 -22.60
C ILE A 11 -3.11 -29.19 -22.02
N GLU A 12 -2.97 -28.77 -20.77
CA GLU A 12 -3.94 -27.97 -20.04
C GLU A 12 -3.39 -26.57 -19.77
N GLN A 13 -4.28 -25.58 -19.72
CA GLN A 13 -3.88 -24.26 -19.26
C GLN A 13 -3.61 -24.30 -17.76
N LEU A 14 -2.47 -23.74 -17.36
CA LEU A 14 -2.18 -23.51 -15.95
C LEU A 14 -3.06 -22.34 -15.46
N PRO A 15 -3.87 -22.53 -14.42
CA PRO A 15 -4.70 -21.47 -13.87
C PRO A 15 -3.83 -20.46 -13.10
N ILE A 16 -3.45 -19.41 -13.79
CA ILE A 16 -2.64 -18.32 -13.25
C ILE A 16 -3.56 -17.16 -12.96
N PHE A 17 -3.86 -16.96 -11.68
CA PHE A 17 -4.72 -15.87 -11.20
C PHE A 17 -4.02 -15.13 -10.07
N CYS A 18 -4.18 -13.81 -10.03
CA CYS A 18 -3.64 -13.02 -8.93
C CYS A 18 -4.73 -12.75 -7.91
N TYR A 19 -4.78 -13.58 -6.88
CA TYR A 19 -5.53 -13.28 -5.66
C TYR A 19 -5.05 -14.11 -4.48
N TYR A 20 -5.34 -13.61 -3.29
CA TYR A 20 -5.05 -14.26 -2.02
C TYR A 20 -6.27 -15.07 -1.58
N ASP A 21 -6.13 -16.39 -1.53
CA ASP A 21 -7.16 -17.35 -1.09
C ASP A 21 -6.55 -18.45 -0.21
N LYS A 22 -5.71 -18.04 0.73
CA LYS A 22 -5.13 -18.98 1.69
C LYS A 22 -6.14 -19.24 2.80
N GLN A 23 -6.69 -20.45 2.81
CA GLN A 23 -7.67 -20.88 3.79
C GLN A 23 -7.00 -21.46 5.05
N ARG A 24 -7.80 -21.68 6.12
CA ARG A 24 -7.32 -22.33 7.36
C ARG A 24 -6.65 -23.69 7.10
N PHE A 25 -7.17 -24.41 6.11
CA PHE A 25 -6.57 -25.64 5.60
C PHE A 25 -6.14 -25.40 4.17
N THR A 26 -4.86 -25.51 3.92
CA THR A 26 -4.26 -25.32 2.58
C THR A 26 -4.86 -26.24 1.53
N GLN A 27 -5.36 -27.41 1.94
CA GLN A 27 -6.07 -28.35 1.08
C GLN A 27 -7.38 -27.79 0.47
N PHE A 28 -7.97 -26.74 1.05
CA PHE A 28 -9.16 -26.07 0.51
C PHE A 28 -8.83 -24.84 -0.31
N GLY A 29 -7.69 -24.22 -0.07
CA GLY A 29 -7.24 -23.05 -0.81
C GLY A 29 -5.81 -22.69 -0.39
N ALA A 30 -4.91 -22.74 -1.36
CA ALA A 30 -3.50 -22.42 -1.17
C ALA A 30 -3.06 -21.24 -2.02
N MET A 31 -3.98 -20.63 -2.78
CA MET A 31 -3.63 -19.56 -3.71
C MET A 31 -3.11 -18.34 -2.98
N ASP A 32 -2.02 -17.83 -3.51
CA ASP A 32 -1.37 -16.63 -3.01
C ASP A 32 -0.78 -15.85 -4.18
N CYS A 33 -0.85 -14.55 -4.09
CA CYS A 33 -0.26 -13.65 -5.06
C CYS A 33 0.31 -12.44 -4.34
N ALA A 34 1.57 -12.12 -4.59
CA ALA A 34 2.22 -10.99 -3.98
C ALA A 34 2.98 -10.15 -5.01
N ASN A 35 2.81 -8.83 -4.93
CA ASN A 35 3.43 -7.83 -5.79
C ASN A 35 3.12 -7.95 -7.30
N TRP A 36 2.11 -8.75 -7.65
CA TRP A 36 1.48 -8.71 -8.96
C TRP A 36 0.01 -8.28 -8.81
N TYR A 37 -0.56 -7.76 -9.86
CA TYR A 37 -2.00 -7.53 -9.98
C TYR A 37 -2.52 -8.06 -11.32
N GLY A 38 -3.76 -8.55 -11.32
CA GLY A 38 -4.39 -9.10 -12.49
C GLY A 38 -5.08 -8.03 -13.33
N ILE A 39 -4.88 -8.07 -14.64
CA ILE A 39 -5.67 -7.34 -15.62
C ILE A 39 -6.50 -8.33 -16.41
N GLN A 40 -7.80 -8.08 -16.54
CA GLN A 40 -8.69 -8.92 -17.33
C GLN A 40 -8.60 -8.57 -18.81
N CYS A 41 -8.51 -9.59 -19.66
CA CYS A 41 -8.55 -9.45 -21.11
C CYS A 41 -9.92 -9.90 -21.63
N GLU A 42 -10.72 -8.97 -22.16
CA GLU A 42 -12.08 -9.28 -22.68
C GLU A 42 -12.08 -10.12 -23.94
N SER A 43 -11.03 -10.09 -24.77
CA SER A 43 -11.02 -10.68 -26.12
C SER A 43 -9.82 -11.56 -26.47
N GLY A 44 -9.04 -12.00 -25.50
CA GLY A 44 -7.82 -12.76 -25.71
C GLY A 44 -7.97 -14.28 -25.53
N LYS A 45 -7.00 -15.05 -26.02
CA LYS A 45 -6.85 -16.48 -25.68
C LYS A 45 -6.60 -16.72 -24.18
N LYS A 46 -6.30 -15.67 -23.41
CA LYS A 46 -5.94 -15.68 -22.00
C LYS A 46 -6.89 -14.74 -21.27
N GLN A 47 -7.45 -15.23 -20.17
CA GLN A 47 -8.44 -14.50 -19.40
C GLN A 47 -7.82 -13.42 -18.51
N GLN A 48 -6.57 -13.60 -18.09
CA GLN A 48 -5.87 -12.68 -17.22
C GLN A 48 -4.38 -12.63 -17.54
N ALA A 49 -3.79 -11.45 -17.45
CA ALA A 49 -2.34 -11.25 -17.38
C ALA A 49 -1.96 -10.66 -16.02
N LEU A 50 -0.80 -11.02 -15.50
CA LEU A 50 -0.29 -10.49 -14.23
C LEU A 50 0.76 -9.43 -14.49
N TYR A 51 0.51 -8.22 -14.02
CA TYR A 51 1.39 -7.07 -14.12
C TYR A 51 2.08 -6.81 -12.78
N PRO A 52 3.32 -6.30 -12.78
CA PRO A 52 4.04 -5.98 -11.56
C PRO A 52 3.42 -4.78 -10.86
N ALA A 53 3.31 -4.86 -9.52
CA ALA A 53 2.92 -3.74 -8.68
C ALA A 53 3.98 -2.61 -8.73
N MET A 54 3.58 -1.40 -8.35
CA MET A 54 4.48 -0.26 -8.27
C MET A 54 5.52 -0.45 -7.15
N GLY A 55 6.78 -0.21 -7.48
CA GLY A 55 7.83 0.00 -6.50
C GLY A 55 7.89 1.44 -6.00
N ARG A 56 8.89 1.75 -5.19
CA ARG A 56 9.11 3.09 -4.64
C ARG A 56 10.57 3.53 -4.76
N GLU A 57 10.77 4.80 -5.05
CA GLU A 57 12.08 5.44 -5.02
C GLU A 57 12.00 6.81 -4.33
N HIS A 58 13.12 7.31 -3.83
CA HIS A 58 13.16 8.64 -3.25
C HIS A 58 12.80 9.71 -4.29
N VAL A 59 12.09 10.73 -3.84
CA VAL A 59 11.69 11.84 -4.72
C VAL A 59 12.91 12.60 -5.20
N ARG A 60 13.12 12.61 -6.52
CA ARG A 60 14.23 13.33 -7.18
C ARG A 60 13.70 14.56 -7.88
N PHE A 61 14.16 15.72 -7.49
CA PHE A 61 13.95 16.95 -8.24
C PHE A 61 15.26 17.54 -8.71
N LEU A 62 15.22 18.15 -9.90
CA LEU A 62 16.35 18.85 -10.49
C LEU A 62 16.88 19.88 -9.50
N ASN A 63 18.09 19.66 -8.98
CA ASN A 63 18.88 20.55 -8.11
C ASN A 63 18.35 20.79 -6.69
N GLN A 64 17.52 19.93 -6.12
CA GLN A 64 17.03 20.15 -4.76
C GLN A 64 17.29 18.98 -3.81
N ASN A 65 17.37 19.29 -2.55
CA ASN A 65 17.53 18.34 -1.46
C ASN A 65 16.43 17.29 -1.50
N ARG A 66 16.81 16.03 -1.41
CA ARG A 66 15.91 14.91 -1.23
C ARG A 66 14.99 15.19 -0.03
N LEU A 67 13.74 14.72 -0.09
CA LEU A 67 12.80 14.90 1.01
C LEU A 67 13.18 13.98 2.19
N VAL A 68 14.24 14.36 2.89
CA VAL A 68 14.76 13.67 4.07
C VAL A 68 14.56 14.57 5.28
N PHE A 69 14.17 13.98 6.38
CA PHE A 69 13.81 14.61 7.64
C PHE A 69 14.72 14.15 8.77
N ASN A 70 14.64 14.79 9.92
CA ASN A 70 15.45 14.44 11.08
C ASN A 70 14.90 13.22 11.84
N ALA A 71 13.59 13.00 11.74
CA ALA A 71 12.90 11.85 12.31
C ALA A 71 12.04 11.19 11.23
N GLN A 72 11.32 10.14 11.58
CA GLN A 72 10.32 9.57 10.70
C GLN A 72 9.18 10.56 10.49
N PRO A 73 8.82 10.94 9.24
CA PRO A 73 7.62 11.71 8.97
C PRO A 73 6.39 10.97 9.48
N ARG A 74 5.63 11.59 10.36
CA ARG A 74 4.45 10.93 10.97
C ARG A 74 3.26 10.92 10.06
N VAL A 75 3.06 12.01 9.35
CA VAL A 75 1.88 12.22 8.51
C VAL A 75 2.23 13.17 7.38
N GLU A 76 1.70 12.90 6.21
CA GLU A 76 1.70 13.77 5.06
C GLU A 76 0.26 14.12 4.68
N PHE A 77 0.01 15.38 4.41
CA PHE A 77 -1.29 15.88 4.00
C PHE A 77 -1.14 16.75 2.77
N LYS A 78 -2.15 16.79 1.94
CA LYS A 78 -2.25 17.81 0.90
C LYS A 78 -3.39 18.78 1.21
N SER A 79 -3.13 20.06 0.95
CA SER A 79 -4.16 21.03 0.64
C SER A 79 -4.35 21.12 -0.88
N ILE A 80 -5.06 22.13 -1.33
CA ILE A 80 -5.22 22.41 -2.76
C ILE A 80 -3.86 22.78 -3.41
N ASN A 81 -3.00 23.54 -2.69
CA ASN A 81 -1.79 24.12 -3.27
C ASN A 81 -0.49 23.53 -2.73
N TYR A 82 -0.51 22.97 -1.53
CA TYR A 82 0.68 22.60 -0.79
C TYR A 82 0.59 21.18 -0.22
N LEU A 83 1.76 20.60 -0.04
CA LEU A 83 1.96 19.41 0.76
C LEU A 83 2.44 19.82 2.15
N TYR A 84 1.86 19.24 3.19
CA TYR A 84 2.26 19.42 4.58
C TYR A 84 2.79 18.12 5.14
N VAL A 85 3.92 18.21 5.84
CA VAL A 85 4.58 17.06 6.45
C VAL A 85 4.91 17.37 7.90
N VAL A 86 4.58 16.45 8.79
CA VAL A 86 4.91 16.55 10.20
C VAL A 86 6.08 15.64 10.52
N ASP A 87 7.20 16.23 10.93
CA ASP A 87 8.41 15.56 11.35
C ASP A 87 8.71 15.87 12.82
N GLY A 88 8.61 14.88 13.68
CA GLY A 88 8.73 15.09 15.13
C GLY A 88 7.67 16.07 15.66
N THR A 89 8.09 17.25 16.06
CA THR A 89 7.21 18.34 16.51
C THR A 89 7.05 19.45 15.48
N THR A 90 7.77 19.39 14.37
CA THR A 90 7.86 20.46 13.36
C THR A 90 6.93 20.19 12.20
N VAL A 91 6.25 21.21 11.74
CA VAL A 91 5.40 21.16 10.56
C VAL A 91 6.08 21.87 9.40
N TYR A 92 6.27 21.12 8.31
CA TYR A 92 6.84 21.63 7.07
C TYR A 92 5.75 21.79 6.01
N GLN A 93 5.89 22.84 5.22
CA GLN A 93 5.10 23.09 4.02
C GLN A 93 6.00 22.94 2.80
N PHE A 94 5.50 22.28 1.74
CA PHE A 94 6.16 22.15 0.45
C PHE A 94 5.25 22.70 -0.65
N ASP A 95 5.84 23.49 -1.53
CA ASP A 95 5.17 23.95 -2.75
C ASP A 95 5.23 22.85 -3.86
N ARG A 96 4.66 23.14 -5.03
CA ARG A 96 4.70 22.24 -6.21
C ARG A 96 6.11 21.96 -6.74
N PHE A 97 7.11 22.72 -6.32
CA PHE A 97 8.52 22.53 -6.66
C PHE A 97 9.29 21.86 -5.51
N TYR A 98 8.58 21.45 -4.45
CA TYR A 98 9.11 20.86 -3.22
C TYR A 98 10.07 21.77 -2.46
N ASN A 99 9.93 23.11 -2.63
CA ASN A 99 10.61 24.05 -1.75
C ASN A 99 10.02 23.95 -0.35
N ARG A 100 10.90 23.68 0.63
CA ARG A 100 10.53 23.47 2.02
C ARG A 100 10.46 24.80 2.77
N LYS A 101 9.39 25.00 3.51
CA LYS A 101 9.22 26.07 4.48
C LYS A 101 8.80 25.49 5.82
N THR A 102 9.44 25.89 6.91
CA THR A 102 9.01 25.55 8.27
C THR A 102 7.89 26.49 8.69
N LEU A 103 6.80 25.94 9.22
CA LEU A 103 5.71 26.73 9.78
C LEU A 103 6.00 27.09 11.25
N PRO A 104 5.52 28.26 11.74
CA PRO A 104 5.77 28.73 13.10
C PRO A 104 4.81 28.10 14.12
N ILE A 105 4.54 26.81 13.98
CA ILE A 105 3.71 26.00 14.89
C ILE A 105 4.46 24.72 15.26
N ASN A 106 4.26 24.24 16.47
CA ASN A 106 4.81 22.98 16.95
C ASN A 106 3.67 22.09 17.44
N VAL A 107 3.68 20.85 17.01
CA VAL A 107 2.72 19.82 17.42
C VAL A 107 3.29 18.95 18.52
N ALA A 108 2.44 18.29 19.28
CA ALA A 108 2.87 17.39 20.34
C ALA A 108 3.64 16.18 19.76
N LEU A 109 4.75 15.82 20.41
CA LEU A 109 5.58 14.70 19.97
C LEU A 109 4.82 13.37 20.11
N GLY A 110 4.80 12.59 19.03
CA GLY A 110 4.15 11.27 19.04
C GLY A 110 2.62 11.29 19.02
N ALA A 111 1.98 12.46 19.09
CA ALA A 111 0.52 12.57 19.06
C ALA A 111 -0.05 12.23 17.67
N PRO A 112 -1.27 11.67 17.58
CA PRO A 112 -1.96 11.48 16.31
C PRO A 112 -2.29 12.83 15.68
N ILE A 113 -2.06 12.97 14.38
CA ILE A 113 -2.31 14.20 13.65
C ILE A 113 -3.43 13.98 12.64
N TRP A 114 -4.43 14.87 12.66
CA TRP A 114 -5.52 14.86 11.70
C TRP A 114 -5.64 16.21 11.01
N PHE A 115 -6.15 16.21 9.79
CA PHE A 115 -6.09 17.37 8.92
C PHE A 115 -7.33 17.44 8.02
N ALA A 116 -7.89 18.64 7.86
CA ALA A 116 -8.99 18.89 6.96
C ALA A 116 -8.80 20.24 6.25
N THR A 117 -9.27 20.36 5.03
CA THR A 117 -9.15 21.56 4.19
C THR A 117 -10.52 22.10 3.83
N LEU A 118 -10.69 23.41 3.95
CA LEU A 118 -11.87 24.17 3.57
C LEU A 118 -11.48 25.34 2.68
N ALA A 119 -12.02 25.37 1.46
CA ALA A 119 -11.83 26.51 0.55
C ALA A 119 -12.97 27.52 0.70
N VAL A 120 -12.62 28.79 0.90
CA VAL A 120 -13.58 29.90 1.06
C VAL A 120 -13.14 31.06 0.16
N GLY A 121 -13.78 31.19 -0.99
CA GLY A 121 -13.36 32.19 -2.00
C GLY A 121 -11.93 31.95 -2.48
N THR A 122 -11.03 32.90 -2.23
CA THR A 122 -9.60 32.79 -2.57
C THR A 122 -8.74 32.24 -1.42
N LEU A 123 -9.32 32.11 -0.23
CA LEU A 123 -8.64 31.60 0.96
C LEU A 123 -8.83 30.10 1.08
N ILE A 124 -7.78 29.42 1.49
CA ILE A 124 -7.84 28.00 1.85
C ILE A 124 -7.46 27.92 3.32
N TYR A 125 -8.38 27.42 4.10
CA TYR A 125 -8.17 27.12 5.51
C TYR A 125 -7.89 25.64 5.68
N ASN A 126 -6.82 25.34 6.40
CA ASN A 126 -6.50 23.99 6.79
C ASN A 126 -6.53 23.93 8.32
N MET A 127 -7.34 23.04 8.85
CA MET A 127 -7.40 22.81 10.29
C MET A 127 -6.70 21.50 10.61
N MET A 128 -5.79 21.55 11.57
CA MET A 128 -5.01 20.41 12.04
C MET A 128 -5.21 20.23 13.54
N THR A 129 -5.27 18.99 14.00
CA THR A 129 -5.36 18.62 15.41
C THR A 129 -4.25 17.67 15.79
N ASP A 130 -3.78 17.72 17.03
CA ASP A 130 -2.74 16.84 17.57
C ASP A 130 -3.17 16.13 18.87
N GLY A 131 -4.47 16.10 19.15
CA GLY A 131 -5.00 15.53 20.39
C GLY A 131 -4.95 16.49 21.59
N THR A 132 -4.22 17.59 21.50
CA THR A 132 -4.07 18.60 22.56
C THR A 132 -4.54 19.95 22.08
N ASP A 133 -4.08 20.37 20.92
CA ASP A 133 -4.35 21.68 20.33
C ASP A 133 -4.96 21.57 18.93
N ILE A 134 -5.51 22.70 18.50
CA ILE A 134 -6.03 22.92 17.15
C ILE A 134 -5.18 24.00 16.51
N PHE A 135 -4.77 23.76 15.27
CA PHE A 135 -3.99 24.70 14.48
C PHE A 135 -4.77 25.10 13.23
N ILE A 136 -4.69 26.37 12.86
CA ILE A 136 -5.23 26.88 11.59
C ILE A 136 -4.06 27.30 10.71
N ILE A 137 -4.01 26.76 9.51
CA ILE A 137 -3.06 27.14 8.48
C ILE A 137 -3.87 27.80 7.36
N THR A 138 -3.63 29.09 7.13
CA THR A 138 -4.35 29.87 6.12
C THR A 138 -3.46 30.12 4.92
N GLU A 139 -3.93 29.73 3.75
CA GLU A 139 -3.29 29.98 2.46
C GLU A 139 -4.02 31.12 1.74
N ASN A 140 -3.27 32.17 1.39
CA ASN A 140 -3.75 33.28 0.58
C ASN A 140 -2.76 33.52 -0.56
N GLY A 141 -3.02 32.87 -1.69
CA GLY A 141 -2.06 32.83 -2.80
C GLY A 141 -0.74 32.18 -2.37
N SER A 142 0.36 32.94 -2.42
CA SER A 142 1.69 32.48 -1.97
C SER A 142 1.95 32.73 -0.48
N ALA A 143 1.10 33.52 0.19
CA ALA A 143 1.23 33.79 1.61
C ALA A 143 0.58 32.67 2.41
N VAL A 144 1.34 32.09 3.35
CA VAL A 144 0.83 31.06 4.26
C VAL A 144 1.16 31.48 5.69
N THR A 145 0.12 31.51 6.53
CA THR A 145 0.20 31.77 7.97
C THR A 145 -0.26 30.53 8.73
N ALA A 146 0.28 30.33 9.91
CA ALA A 146 -0.12 29.22 10.78
C ALA A 146 -0.18 29.72 12.22
N GLU A 147 -1.25 29.38 12.93
CA GLU A 147 -1.51 29.83 14.30
C GLU A 147 -2.23 28.77 15.11
N VAL A 148 -2.07 28.82 16.44
CA VAL A 148 -2.78 27.95 17.38
C VAL A 148 -4.14 28.57 17.71
N VAL A 149 -5.19 27.76 17.77
CA VAL A 149 -6.52 28.22 18.17
C VAL A 149 -6.55 28.53 19.66
N THR A 150 -6.89 29.79 19.98
CA THR A 150 -6.97 30.29 21.35
C THR A 150 -8.41 30.47 21.83
N ASP A 151 -9.41 30.17 21.02
CA ASP A 151 -10.83 30.24 21.37
C ASP A 151 -11.12 29.37 22.61
N THR A 152 -11.75 29.99 23.64
CA THR A 152 -12.12 29.32 24.89
C THR A 152 -13.22 28.27 24.71
N ASN A 153 -13.96 28.33 23.61
CA ASN A 153 -15.03 27.38 23.26
C ASN A 153 -14.53 26.22 22.36
N LYS A 154 -13.21 26.13 22.09
CA LYS A 154 -12.64 24.98 21.38
C LYS A 154 -12.90 23.68 22.14
N PRO A 155 -13.09 22.54 21.46
CA PRO A 155 -13.23 21.25 22.15
C PRO A 155 -11.97 20.92 22.96
N VAL A 156 -12.19 20.27 24.11
CA VAL A 156 -11.11 19.78 24.96
C VAL A 156 -10.56 18.47 24.34
N ASN A 157 -9.24 18.32 24.30
CA ASN A 157 -8.58 17.15 23.67
C ASN A 157 -9.13 16.88 22.24
N PRO A 158 -8.96 17.85 21.33
CA PRO A 158 -9.46 17.73 19.96
C PRO A 158 -8.74 16.62 19.22
N LEU A 159 -9.46 15.71 18.59
CA LEU A 159 -8.82 14.56 17.95
C LEU A 159 -9.09 14.56 16.44
N TYR A 160 -10.26 14.11 15.99
CA TYR A 160 -10.55 14.04 14.57
C TYR A 160 -11.13 15.34 14.05
N VAL A 161 -10.82 15.67 12.80
CA VAL A 161 -11.31 16.88 12.12
C VAL A 161 -11.78 16.56 10.71
N ALA A 162 -12.88 17.19 10.30
CA ALA A 162 -13.34 17.18 8.92
C ALA A 162 -13.92 18.55 8.53
N ALA A 163 -14.02 18.82 7.23
CA ALA A 163 -14.66 20.01 6.69
C ALA A 163 -15.99 19.63 6.04
N PHE A 164 -17.10 20.18 6.51
CA PHE A 164 -18.43 19.91 6.00
C PHE A 164 -19.35 21.13 6.11
N GLY A 165 -20.11 21.44 5.09
CA GLY A 165 -21.09 22.54 5.09
C GLY A 165 -20.48 23.91 5.41
N ASN A 166 -19.33 24.24 4.84
CA ASN A 166 -18.54 25.45 5.08
C ASN A 166 -18.10 25.65 6.54
N ARG A 167 -17.95 24.56 7.29
CA ARG A 167 -17.48 24.53 8.67
C ARG A 167 -16.49 23.40 8.88
N PHE A 168 -15.68 23.53 9.89
CA PHE A 168 -14.95 22.39 10.44
C PHE A 168 -15.78 21.74 11.54
N VAL A 169 -15.67 20.42 11.63
CA VAL A 169 -16.15 19.62 12.73
C VAL A 169 -14.97 18.97 13.42
N VAL A 170 -14.93 19.05 14.74
CA VAL A 170 -13.84 18.52 15.55
C VAL A 170 -14.43 17.63 16.66
N SER A 171 -13.92 16.42 16.80
CA SER A 171 -14.32 15.50 17.89
C SER A 171 -13.58 15.83 19.18
N THR A 172 -14.20 15.52 20.30
CA THR A 172 -13.53 15.38 21.60
C THR A 172 -13.06 13.94 21.76
N ALA A 173 -11.79 13.73 22.09
CA ALA A 173 -11.20 12.40 22.22
C ALA A 173 -11.98 11.48 23.17
N ASN A 174 -12.17 10.23 22.77
CA ASN A 174 -12.83 9.18 23.56
C ASN A 174 -14.27 9.51 24.03
N THR A 175 -14.96 10.37 23.30
CA THR A 175 -16.35 10.75 23.59
C THR A 175 -17.21 10.71 22.34
N PRO A 176 -18.55 10.69 22.47
CA PRO A 176 -19.44 10.88 21.34
C PRO A 176 -19.62 12.35 20.93
N ASP A 177 -18.95 13.28 21.60
CA ASP A 177 -19.18 14.71 21.42
C ASP A 177 -18.32 15.29 20.28
N PHE A 178 -18.92 16.16 19.48
CA PHE A 178 -18.23 16.92 18.46
C PHE A 178 -18.71 18.39 18.42
N THR A 179 -17.80 19.29 18.08
CA THR A 179 -18.01 20.74 18.06
C THR A 179 -17.84 21.28 16.65
N LEU A 180 -18.67 22.26 16.28
CA LEU A 180 -18.61 22.92 14.97
C LEU A 180 -17.88 24.25 15.07
N SER A 181 -17.07 24.54 14.04
CA SER A 181 -16.55 25.90 13.86
C SER A 181 -17.63 26.88 13.40
N THR A 182 -17.32 28.17 13.43
CA THR A 182 -18.06 29.20 12.72
C THR A 182 -18.09 28.92 11.22
N ILE A 183 -19.06 29.50 10.50
CA ILE A 183 -19.09 29.44 9.04
C ILE A 183 -17.84 30.13 8.51
N ASN A 184 -17.17 29.52 7.52
CA ASN A 184 -15.99 30.08 6.86
C ASN A 184 -14.87 30.51 7.82
N LEU A 185 -14.82 29.94 9.04
CA LEU A 185 -13.87 30.32 10.09
C LEU A 185 -13.93 31.82 10.48
N ASP A 186 -15.11 32.45 10.43
CA ASP A 186 -15.30 33.79 10.94
C ASP A 186 -14.88 33.84 12.41
N GLY A 187 -14.10 34.86 12.77
CA GLY A 187 -13.52 34.99 14.11
C GLY A 187 -12.07 34.56 14.25
N GLY A 188 -11.51 33.90 13.22
CA GLY A 188 -10.10 33.46 13.21
C GLY A 188 -9.77 32.56 14.39
N ALA A 189 -8.50 32.41 14.75
CA ALA A 189 -8.04 31.53 15.82
C ALA A 189 -8.60 31.88 17.22
N ALA A 190 -9.04 33.11 17.46
CA ALA A 190 -9.55 33.55 18.74
C ALA A 190 -11.06 33.34 18.94
N GLY A 191 -11.82 33.05 17.87
CA GLY A 191 -13.28 32.95 17.93
C GLY A 191 -13.91 31.96 17.00
N CYS A 192 -13.14 31.04 16.41
CA CYS A 192 -13.61 30.11 15.38
C CYS A 192 -14.58 29.02 15.89
N PHE A 193 -14.72 28.84 17.18
CA PHE A 193 -15.70 27.94 17.82
C PHE A 193 -16.79 28.69 18.61
N THR A 194 -16.78 30.00 18.57
CA THR A 194 -17.74 30.84 19.28
C THR A 194 -18.83 31.36 18.35
N ILE A 195 -20.02 30.76 18.42
CA ILE A 195 -21.20 31.14 17.65
C ILE A 195 -22.21 31.83 18.58
N ASN A 196 -22.43 33.14 18.40
CA ASN A 196 -23.28 33.95 19.29
C ASN A 196 -22.89 33.80 20.78
N GLY A 197 -21.57 33.80 21.07
CA GLY A 197 -21.03 33.70 22.42
C GLY A 197 -21.03 32.29 23.04
N ASN A 198 -21.37 31.27 22.28
CA ASN A 198 -21.45 29.89 22.80
C ASN A 198 -20.87 28.87 21.81
N PRO A 199 -20.35 27.72 22.28
CA PRO A 199 -20.01 26.59 21.40
C PRO A 199 -21.28 25.96 20.83
N VAL A 200 -21.18 25.47 19.59
CA VAL A 200 -22.22 24.61 18.98
C VAL A 200 -21.67 23.20 18.88
N PHE A 201 -22.29 22.29 19.60
CA PHE A 201 -21.87 20.89 19.66
C PHE A 201 -23.07 19.94 19.55
N ALA A 202 -22.80 18.71 19.17
CA ALA A 202 -23.77 17.62 19.13
C ALA A 202 -23.11 16.31 19.55
N ARG A 203 -23.90 15.25 19.59
CA ARG A 203 -23.45 13.91 19.98
C ARG A 203 -23.74 12.92 18.87
N ALA A 204 -22.79 12.02 18.65
CA ALA A 204 -22.93 10.84 17.82
C ALA A 204 -23.56 9.68 18.63
N SER A 205 -23.89 8.59 17.98
CA SER A 205 -24.48 7.39 18.59
C SER A 205 -23.49 6.61 19.46
N GLY A 206 -22.19 6.76 19.25
CA GLY A 206 -21.13 6.08 19.99
C GLY A 206 -19.88 6.96 20.11
N VAL A 207 -18.80 6.42 20.67
CA VAL A 207 -17.49 7.08 20.73
C VAL A 207 -16.98 7.29 19.31
N ILE A 208 -16.61 8.52 18.98
CA ILE A 208 -16.18 8.88 17.63
C ILE A 208 -14.79 8.32 17.37
N GLY A 209 -14.68 7.51 16.32
CA GLY A 209 -13.42 6.96 15.83
C GLY A 209 -12.86 7.69 14.62
N GLN A 210 -13.69 8.31 13.77
CA GLN A 210 -13.21 9.11 12.62
C GLN A 210 -14.38 9.83 11.94
N PHE A 211 -14.06 10.82 11.11
CA PHE A 211 -14.99 11.47 10.20
C PHE A 211 -14.65 11.16 8.75
N ALA A 212 -15.69 10.98 7.93
CA ALA A 212 -15.58 10.95 6.48
C ALA A 212 -16.58 11.92 5.84
N VAL A 213 -16.22 12.54 4.74
CA VAL A 213 -17.13 13.38 3.95
C VAL A 213 -17.20 12.80 2.55
N LEU A 214 -18.39 12.38 2.15
CA LEU A 214 -18.63 11.78 0.85
C LEU A 214 -19.98 12.22 0.32
N HIS A 215 -20.06 12.63 -0.95
CA HIS A 215 -21.30 13.05 -1.63
C HIS A 215 -22.15 14.07 -0.84
N ASN A 216 -21.49 15.07 -0.26
CA ASN A 216 -22.13 16.11 0.56
C ASN A 216 -22.89 15.56 1.78
N GLN A 217 -22.40 14.46 2.34
CA GLN A 217 -22.81 13.89 3.61
C GLN A 217 -21.60 13.74 4.53
N LEU A 218 -21.81 13.96 5.82
CA LEU A 218 -20.83 13.69 6.86
C LEU A 218 -21.13 12.34 7.51
N TYR A 219 -20.17 11.45 7.45
CA TYR A 219 -20.18 10.15 8.12
C TYR A 219 -19.38 10.28 9.40
N ILE A 220 -20.04 10.08 10.53
CA ILE A 220 -19.41 10.03 11.84
C ILE A 220 -19.26 8.56 12.20
N MET A 221 -18.06 8.03 11.99
CA MET A 221 -17.75 6.64 12.30
C MET A 221 -17.46 6.50 13.78
N CYS A 222 -18.31 5.77 14.47
CA CYS A 222 -18.14 5.45 15.88
C CYS A 222 -17.44 4.10 16.04
N ASP A 223 -17.32 3.64 17.28
CA ASP A 223 -16.71 2.34 17.60
C ASP A 223 -17.47 1.14 16.99
N PHE A 224 -18.81 1.18 16.89
CA PHE A 224 -19.63 0.07 16.36
C PHE A 224 -20.68 0.49 15.35
N THR A 225 -20.91 1.77 15.16
CA THR A 225 -21.95 2.31 14.30
C THR A 225 -21.40 3.48 13.49
N THR A 226 -22.07 3.83 12.42
CA THR A 226 -21.77 5.04 11.65
C THR A 226 -23.04 5.87 11.49
N ASP A 227 -23.01 7.10 11.98
CA ASP A 227 -24.06 8.08 11.81
C ASP A 227 -23.86 8.88 10.54
N VAL A 228 -24.90 9.05 9.74
CA VAL A 228 -24.84 9.86 8.52
C VAL A 228 -25.60 11.17 8.74
N TRP A 229 -24.90 12.29 8.53
CA TRP A 229 -25.44 13.62 8.72
C TRP A 229 -25.54 14.36 7.37
N ALA A 230 -26.65 15.02 7.16
CA ALA A 230 -26.89 15.87 5.99
C ALA A 230 -26.87 17.36 6.37
N ASN A 231 -26.45 18.20 5.43
CA ASN A 231 -26.46 19.66 5.60
C ASN A 231 -27.88 20.23 5.52
N ILE A 232 -28.66 19.96 6.56
CA ILE A 232 -30.07 20.39 6.70
C ILE A 232 -30.25 20.96 8.10
N ILE A 233 -30.67 22.21 8.20
CA ILE A 233 -30.90 22.88 9.49
C ILE A 233 -31.99 22.14 10.28
N THR A 234 -31.69 21.82 11.52
CA THR A 234 -32.58 21.14 12.45
C THR A 234 -32.51 21.80 13.84
N GLN A 235 -33.40 21.38 14.76
CA GLN A 235 -33.32 21.77 16.17
C GLN A 235 -32.82 20.59 16.99
N ILE A 236 -31.83 20.82 17.83
CA ILE A 236 -31.32 19.84 18.79
C ILE A 236 -31.47 20.38 20.21
N THR A 237 -31.76 19.47 21.16
CA THR A 237 -31.80 19.81 22.59
C THR A 237 -30.59 19.14 23.27
N VAL A 238 -29.70 19.96 23.81
CA VAL A 238 -28.54 19.51 24.57
C VAL A 238 -28.58 20.13 25.95
N ALA A 239 -28.50 19.34 26.98
CA ALA A 239 -28.62 19.77 28.39
C ALA A 239 -29.86 20.63 28.68
N GLY A 240 -31.00 20.31 28.06
CA GLY A 240 -32.28 21.02 28.24
C GLY A 240 -32.42 22.33 27.46
N VAL A 241 -31.41 22.72 26.67
CA VAL A 241 -31.45 23.92 25.82
C VAL A 241 -31.64 23.51 24.36
N THR A 242 -32.73 23.95 23.74
CA THR A 242 -33.00 23.74 22.31
C THR A 242 -32.34 24.83 21.49
N ARG A 243 -31.56 24.45 20.48
CA ARG A 243 -30.84 25.35 19.57
C ARG A 243 -30.99 24.88 18.14
N GLU A 244 -30.88 25.80 17.20
CA GLU A 244 -30.72 25.46 15.79
C GLU A 244 -29.35 24.82 15.56
N PHE A 245 -29.37 23.71 14.84
CA PHE A 245 -28.18 23.00 14.45
C PHE A 245 -28.14 22.89 12.91
N PRO A 246 -27.00 23.19 12.26
CA PRO A 246 -26.97 23.30 10.80
C PRO A 246 -27.10 21.97 10.06
N TRP A 247 -27.04 20.86 10.76
CA TRP A 247 -27.08 19.52 10.18
C TRP A 247 -28.17 18.66 10.81
N LYS A 248 -28.57 17.64 10.07
CA LYS A 248 -29.57 16.67 10.52
C LYS A 248 -29.05 15.25 10.32
N ILE A 249 -29.21 14.42 11.33
CA ILE A 249 -28.95 13.00 11.21
C ILE A 249 -29.93 12.36 10.21
N ASN A 250 -29.41 11.56 9.31
CA ASN A 250 -30.22 10.80 8.35
C ASN A 250 -30.34 9.35 8.84
N SER A 251 -31.26 9.10 9.74
CA SER A 251 -31.44 7.79 10.38
C SER A 251 -31.74 6.64 9.42
N SER A 252 -32.13 6.94 8.19
CA SER A 252 -32.36 5.91 7.16
C SER A 252 -31.08 5.36 6.55
N TYR A 253 -29.94 5.99 6.83
CA TYR A 253 -28.62 5.62 6.28
C TYR A 253 -27.58 5.31 7.37
N ASN A 254 -27.99 5.17 8.62
CA ASN A 254 -27.07 4.73 9.67
C ASN A 254 -26.66 3.28 9.43
N PHE A 255 -25.41 2.98 9.71
CA PHE A 255 -24.84 1.65 9.52
C PHE A 255 -24.54 1.00 10.89
N ASP A 256 -24.78 -0.30 11.00
CA ASP A 256 -24.41 -1.11 12.17
C ASP A 256 -22.93 -1.56 12.15
N PHE A 257 -22.09 -0.77 11.49
CA PHE A 257 -20.65 -0.94 11.41
C PHE A 257 -19.98 0.39 11.75
N GLY A 258 -19.10 0.37 12.70
CA GLY A 258 -18.21 1.49 13.01
C GLY A 258 -16.84 1.32 12.37
N ILE A 259 -15.82 1.92 12.98
CA ILE A 259 -14.44 1.83 12.52
C ILE A 259 -13.58 1.10 13.55
N ALA A 260 -12.77 0.14 13.09
CA ALA A 260 -11.85 -0.59 13.94
C ALA A 260 -10.55 0.19 14.16
N ASP A 261 -10.03 0.84 13.11
CA ASP A 261 -8.85 1.69 13.16
C ASP A 261 -9.03 2.95 12.31
N PRO A 262 -8.85 4.15 12.89
CA PRO A 262 -9.01 5.42 12.18
C PRO A 262 -8.09 5.60 10.97
N ASN A 263 -6.87 5.04 11.01
CA ASN A 263 -5.89 5.15 9.95
C ASN A 263 -6.22 4.26 8.73
N SER A 264 -7.13 3.30 8.89
CA SER A 264 -7.59 2.44 7.80
C SER A 264 -8.54 3.16 6.85
N LEU A 265 -9.16 4.28 7.27
CA LEU A 265 -10.11 5.01 6.45
C LEU A 265 -9.43 5.77 5.33
N SER A 266 -9.88 5.51 4.13
CA SER A 266 -9.53 6.31 2.95
C SER A 266 -10.78 6.72 2.19
N VAL A 267 -10.83 7.99 1.79
CA VAL A 267 -11.96 8.57 1.04
C VAL A 267 -11.38 9.22 -0.22
N ASP A 268 -11.61 8.62 -1.36
CA ASP A 268 -11.21 9.14 -2.68
C ASP A 268 -12.05 8.48 -3.79
N PHE A 269 -11.96 8.96 -5.01
CA PHE A 269 -12.64 8.40 -6.21
C PHE A 269 -14.16 8.20 -6.04
N GLY A 270 -14.82 9.03 -5.20
CA GLY A 270 -16.25 8.91 -4.93
C GLY A 270 -16.65 7.72 -4.08
N MET A 271 -15.71 7.13 -3.36
CA MET A 271 -15.93 6.03 -2.42
C MET A 271 -15.13 6.21 -1.13
N MET A 272 -15.51 5.46 -0.11
CA MET A 272 -14.75 5.30 1.12
C MET A 272 -14.54 3.81 1.40
N VAL A 273 -13.35 3.48 1.91
CA VAL A 273 -12.98 2.13 2.33
C VAL A 273 -12.37 2.20 3.71
N TRP A 274 -12.72 1.27 4.58
CA TRP A 274 -12.20 1.23 5.94
C TRP A 274 -12.23 -0.18 6.53
N LEU A 275 -11.45 -0.41 7.56
CA LEU A 275 -11.56 -1.59 8.41
C LEU A 275 -12.68 -1.35 9.40
N ALA A 276 -13.79 -2.04 9.22
CA ALA A 276 -15.00 -1.89 9.99
C ALA A 276 -15.06 -2.88 11.17
N LYS A 277 -15.81 -2.50 12.19
CA LYS A 277 -16.10 -3.34 13.35
C LYS A 277 -17.57 -3.18 13.72
N ASN A 278 -18.23 -4.27 14.03
CA ASN A 278 -19.61 -4.25 14.54
C ASN A 278 -19.68 -4.57 16.04
N SER A 279 -20.87 -4.43 16.61
CA SER A 279 -21.12 -4.69 18.04
C SER A 279 -20.89 -6.15 18.46
N ASN A 280 -20.86 -7.09 17.53
CA ASN A 280 -20.56 -8.50 17.77
C ASN A 280 -19.05 -8.82 17.72
N GLY A 281 -18.21 -7.80 17.48
CA GLY A 281 -16.77 -7.96 17.35
C GLY A 281 -16.30 -8.48 16.00
N LEU A 282 -17.19 -8.61 15.01
CA LEU A 282 -16.79 -8.94 13.64
C LEU A 282 -16.01 -7.76 13.05
N VAL A 283 -14.86 -8.05 12.46
CA VAL A 283 -14.01 -7.11 11.77
C VAL A 283 -13.93 -7.50 10.30
N SER A 284 -14.16 -6.54 9.39
CA SER A 284 -14.07 -6.77 7.95
C SER A 284 -13.74 -5.47 7.21
N PHE A 285 -13.19 -5.57 6.00
CA PHE A 285 -13.02 -4.40 5.15
C PHE A 285 -14.34 -4.08 4.45
N MET A 286 -14.81 -2.88 4.68
CA MET A 286 -16.04 -2.36 4.09
C MET A 286 -15.76 -1.27 3.08
N MET A 287 -16.60 -1.18 2.07
CA MET A 287 -16.63 -0.11 1.08
C MET A 287 -18.01 0.51 1.02
N SER A 288 -18.09 1.82 0.84
CA SER A 288 -19.34 2.53 0.51
C SER A 288 -19.07 3.62 -0.53
N ASN A 289 -19.97 3.74 -1.48
CA ASN A 289 -20.04 4.82 -2.46
C ASN A 289 -21.13 5.86 -2.13
N GLY A 290 -21.46 6.00 -0.83
CA GLY A 290 -22.56 6.83 -0.35
C GLY A 290 -23.87 6.07 -0.18
N GLN A 291 -23.90 4.78 -0.46
CA GLN A 291 -25.00 3.85 -0.19
C GLN A 291 -24.65 2.91 0.98
N ALA A 292 -25.48 1.90 1.20
CA ALA A 292 -25.21 0.89 2.23
C ALA A 292 -23.80 0.27 2.03
N PRO A 293 -23.04 0.10 3.12
CA PRO A 293 -21.72 -0.48 3.04
C PRO A 293 -21.77 -1.91 2.52
N GLN A 294 -20.74 -2.25 1.72
CA GLN A 294 -20.54 -3.58 1.17
C GLN A 294 -19.28 -4.19 1.76
N ASP A 295 -19.38 -5.43 2.20
CA ASP A 295 -18.21 -6.20 2.62
C ASP A 295 -17.38 -6.59 1.38
N ILE A 296 -16.13 -6.16 1.34
CA ILE A 296 -15.18 -6.50 0.28
C ILE A 296 -14.16 -7.54 0.73
N SER A 297 -14.21 -8.00 1.99
CA SER A 297 -13.35 -9.06 2.49
C SER A 297 -13.69 -10.39 1.84
N SER A 298 -12.66 -11.10 1.38
CA SER A 298 -12.81 -12.50 1.00
C SER A 298 -12.79 -13.41 2.23
N GLN A 299 -13.19 -14.68 2.07
CA GLN A 299 -13.06 -15.68 3.15
C GLN A 299 -11.61 -15.77 3.67
N ALA A 300 -10.62 -15.69 2.79
CA ALA A 300 -9.21 -15.72 3.17
C ALA A 300 -8.80 -14.47 3.97
N ILE A 301 -9.32 -13.30 3.60
CA ILE A 301 -9.11 -12.06 4.39
C ILE A 301 -9.78 -12.17 5.75
N ASN A 302 -11.00 -12.72 5.83
CA ASN A 302 -11.66 -12.96 7.12
C ASN A 302 -10.84 -13.90 8.01
N VAL A 303 -10.27 -14.98 7.45
CA VAL A 303 -9.35 -15.85 8.18
C VAL A 303 -8.11 -15.09 8.68
N LEU A 304 -7.56 -14.20 7.83
CA LEU A 304 -6.44 -13.35 8.22
C LEU A 304 -6.81 -12.42 9.38
N LEU A 305 -8.01 -11.83 9.36
CA LEU A 305 -8.53 -10.96 10.42
C LEU A 305 -8.94 -11.73 11.69
N GLU A 306 -9.42 -12.98 11.56
CA GLU A 306 -9.87 -13.82 12.68
C GLU A 306 -8.73 -14.55 13.40
N ASN A 307 -7.62 -14.86 12.76
CA ASN A 307 -6.48 -15.58 13.36
C ASN A 307 -5.86 -14.88 14.59
N SER A 308 -6.45 -13.74 14.99
CA SER A 308 -6.15 -13.01 16.22
C SER A 308 -6.65 -13.68 17.50
N THR A 309 -7.54 -14.63 17.41
CA THR A 309 -8.18 -15.22 18.61
C THR A 309 -7.34 -16.29 19.30
N HIS A 310 -6.19 -16.65 18.74
CA HIS A 310 -5.24 -17.52 19.45
C HIS A 310 -4.59 -16.73 20.58
N PRO A 311 -4.70 -17.19 21.85
CA PRO A 311 -4.24 -16.42 23.01
C PRO A 311 -2.71 -16.14 23.03
N ASN A 312 -1.95 -16.74 22.13
CA ASN A 312 -0.50 -16.58 22.01
C ASN A 312 -0.03 -15.86 20.73
N THR A 313 -0.93 -15.47 19.84
CA THR A 313 -0.59 -14.73 18.63
C THR A 313 -1.46 -13.49 18.52
N LEU A 314 -0.84 -12.33 18.68
CA LEU A 314 -1.52 -11.05 18.48
C LEU A 314 -1.77 -10.84 16.98
N ASN A 315 -3.02 -10.68 16.59
CA ASN A 315 -3.34 -10.31 15.22
C ASN A 315 -2.99 -8.84 15.00
N PRO A 316 -2.09 -8.53 14.07
CA PRO A 316 -1.68 -7.16 13.83
C PRO A 316 -2.84 -6.26 13.41
N PHE A 317 -3.85 -6.76 12.69
CA PHE A 317 -5.03 -5.98 12.32
C PHE A 317 -5.96 -5.59 13.48
N LEU A 318 -5.77 -6.15 14.67
CA LEU A 318 -6.57 -5.84 15.85
C LEU A 318 -5.79 -5.18 16.98
N THR A 319 -4.47 -5.29 16.96
CA THR A 319 -3.60 -4.86 18.07
C THR A 319 -2.61 -3.78 17.70
N THR A 320 -2.44 -3.51 16.42
CA THR A 320 -1.56 -2.47 15.89
C THR A 320 -2.34 -1.52 14.99
N GLU A 321 -1.77 -0.37 14.70
CA GLU A 321 -2.33 0.56 13.73
C GLU A 321 -2.42 -0.08 12.34
N VAL A 322 -3.57 0.10 11.69
CA VAL A 322 -3.82 -0.35 10.33
C VAL A 322 -3.82 0.85 9.42
N ASP A 323 -2.75 1.02 8.67
CA ASP A 323 -2.67 2.08 7.66
C ASP A 323 -3.36 1.65 6.38
N GLY A 324 -4.30 2.45 5.90
CA GLY A 324 -5.06 2.18 4.68
C GLY A 324 -5.14 3.39 3.76
N PHE A 325 -5.03 3.16 2.44
CA PHE A 325 -5.18 4.22 1.46
C PHE A 325 -5.68 3.72 0.10
N LEU A 326 -6.44 4.58 -0.56
CA LEU A 326 -6.88 4.42 -1.95
C LEU A 326 -5.87 5.10 -2.89
N TYR A 327 -5.62 4.48 -4.02
CA TYR A 327 -4.84 5.09 -5.10
C TYR A 327 -5.29 4.54 -6.47
N GLN A 328 -4.96 5.26 -7.52
CA GLN A 328 -5.26 4.85 -8.88
C GLN A 328 -3.98 4.63 -9.66
N TYR A 329 -3.90 3.52 -10.37
CA TYR A 329 -2.82 3.21 -11.28
C TYR A 329 -3.37 2.55 -12.55
N GLU A 330 -2.96 3.01 -13.74
CA GLU A 330 -3.39 2.50 -15.05
C GLU A 330 -4.92 2.31 -15.19
N ASN A 331 -5.70 3.30 -14.75
CA ASN A 331 -7.17 3.30 -14.70
C ASN A 331 -7.81 2.33 -13.72
N THR A 332 -7.04 1.55 -12.99
CA THR A 332 -7.54 0.66 -11.93
C THR A 332 -7.40 1.33 -10.57
N ILE A 333 -8.44 1.24 -9.75
CA ILE A 333 -8.41 1.74 -8.38
C ILE A 333 -7.99 0.58 -7.47
N PHE A 334 -7.12 0.90 -6.52
CA PHE A 334 -6.64 -0.03 -5.51
C PHE A 334 -6.89 0.54 -4.10
N TYR A 335 -7.17 -0.34 -3.17
CA TYR A 335 -7.10 -0.04 -1.75
C TYR A 335 -6.03 -0.91 -1.12
N ARG A 336 -5.02 -0.29 -0.50
CA ARG A 336 -3.96 -0.99 0.21
C ARG A 336 -4.14 -0.82 1.70
N ALA A 337 -4.00 -1.89 2.45
CA ALA A 337 -3.98 -1.88 3.90
C ALA A 337 -2.77 -2.65 4.43
N GLY A 338 -2.11 -2.10 5.43
CA GLY A 338 -0.98 -2.75 6.10
C GLY A 338 -1.14 -2.69 7.61
N ALA A 339 -0.83 -3.77 8.30
CA ALA A 339 -0.91 -3.88 9.75
C ALA A 339 0.36 -4.45 10.36
N GLY A 340 0.64 -4.12 11.62
CA GLY A 340 1.81 -4.60 12.36
C GLY A 340 2.93 -3.57 12.45
N THR A 341 3.70 -3.62 13.53
CA THR A 341 4.92 -2.84 13.71
C THR A 341 6.08 -3.53 13.02
N PHE A 342 6.89 -2.78 12.29
CA PHE A 342 8.15 -3.25 11.77
C PHE A 342 9.21 -3.15 12.89
N VAL A 343 9.85 -4.25 13.22
CA VAL A 343 11.04 -4.27 14.08
C VAL A 343 12.26 -4.14 13.15
N GLY A 344 13.15 -3.19 13.43
CA GLY A 344 14.25 -2.80 12.54
C GLY A 344 15.16 -3.95 12.10
N PHE A 345 15.96 -3.71 11.06
CA PHE A 345 17.01 -4.61 10.59
C PHE A 345 17.97 -4.95 11.75
N GLY A 346 17.92 -6.16 12.26
CA GLY A 346 18.82 -6.65 13.31
C GLY A 346 18.16 -7.53 14.37
N ASP A 347 16.88 -7.35 14.64
CA ASP A 347 16.14 -8.24 15.50
C ASP A 347 15.41 -9.29 14.67
N LEU A 348 15.98 -10.48 14.66
CA LEU A 348 15.41 -11.68 14.02
C LEU A 348 14.19 -12.24 14.76
N ASP A 349 13.70 -11.57 15.77
CA ASP A 349 12.47 -11.94 16.44
C ASP A 349 11.28 -11.53 15.60
N ILE A 350 10.97 -12.43 14.72
CA ILE A 350 9.90 -12.50 13.75
C ILE A 350 8.57 -12.21 14.45
N ILE A 351 8.02 -11.03 14.19
CA ILE A 351 6.58 -10.86 14.33
C ILE A 351 5.97 -11.50 13.07
N ASP A 352 5.76 -12.79 13.12
CA ASP A 352 5.26 -13.66 12.02
C ASP A 352 3.90 -13.26 11.45
N ASN A 353 3.31 -12.13 11.88
CA ASN A 353 1.94 -11.74 11.62
C ASN A 353 1.77 -10.35 10.99
N ALA A 354 2.84 -9.68 10.59
CA ALA A 354 2.72 -8.42 9.87
C ALA A 354 2.29 -8.68 8.43
N ASN A 355 1.15 -8.12 8.01
CA ASN A 355 0.56 -8.33 6.70
C ASN A 355 0.27 -7.02 5.98
N SER A 356 0.45 -7.01 4.67
CA SER A 356 -0.07 -5.96 3.79
C SER A 356 -0.84 -6.61 2.67
N VAL A 357 -2.05 -6.11 2.48
CA VAL A 357 -2.99 -6.60 1.46
C VAL A 357 -3.47 -5.46 0.60
N GLU A 358 -3.80 -5.78 -0.64
CA GLU A 358 -4.25 -4.82 -1.63
C GLU A 358 -5.47 -5.36 -2.36
N TYR A 359 -6.53 -4.57 -2.39
CA TYR A 359 -7.76 -4.87 -3.11
C TYR A 359 -7.76 -4.19 -4.47
N ASN A 360 -7.96 -4.95 -5.52
CA ASN A 360 -8.12 -4.46 -6.88
C ASN A 360 -9.62 -4.35 -7.20
N PHE A 361 -10.12 -3.13 -7.41
CA PHE A 361 -11.55 -2.89 -7.67
C PHE A 361 -12.01 -3.39 -9.04
N GLU A 362 -11.12 -3.55 -10.02
CA GLU A 362 -11.47 -4.09 -11.33
C GLU A 362 -11.76 -5.59 -11.27
N THR A 363 -10.92 -6.33 -10.57
CA THR A 363 -11.04 -7.79 -10.46
C THR A 363 -11.88 -8.24 -9.26
N GLY A 364 -12.11 -7.37 -8.29
CA GLY A 364 -12.76 -7.69 -7.01
C GLY A 364 -11.95 -8.66 -6.16
N LYS A 365 -10.62 -8.63 -6.25
CA LYS A 365 -9.73 -9.59 -5.60
C LYS A 365 -8.67 -8.93 -4.74
N TRP A 366 -8.28 -9.63 -3.68
CA TRP A 366 -7.20 -9.27 -2.79
C TRP A 366 -5.89 -9.94 -3.22
N ALA A 367 -4.77 -9.25 -3.08
CA ALA A 367 -3.41 -9.77 -3.22
C ALA A 367 -2.56 -9.29 -2.04
N ARG A 368 -1.42 -9.93 -1.81
CA ARG A 368 -0.45 -9.44 -0.83
C ARG A 368 0.49 -8.42 -1.43
N VAL A 369 1.04 -7.55 -0.59
CA VAL A 369 2.14 -6.64 -0.95
C VAL A 369 3.28 -6.87 0.04
N ILE A 370 4.44 -7.27 -0.47
CA ILE A 370 5.58 -7.72 0.35
C ILE A 370 6.87 -6.98 0.00
N GLU A 371 7.79 -6.92 0.96
CA GLU A 371 9.18 -6.51 0.75
C GLU A 371 10.03 -7.68 0.23
N LEU A 372 11.32 -7.43 -0.03
CA LEU A 372 12.24 -8.45 -0.55
C LEU A 372 12.34 -9.69 0.36
N ASN A 373 12.32 -9.50 1.66
CA ASN A 373 12.37 -10.59 2.64
C ASN A 373 11.05 -11.39 2.77
N GLY A 374 10.01 -11.00 2.06
CA GLY A 374 8.68 -11.62 2.14
C GLY A 374 7.77 -11.06 3.23
N GLU A 375 8.25 -10.11 4.01
CA GLU A 375 7.48 -9.46 5.05
C GLU A 375 6.52 -8.40 4.50
N ARG A 376 5.73 -7.80 5.40
CA ARG A 376 4.83 -6.70 5.15
C ARG A 376 5.51 -5.54 4.40
N ASN A 377 4.81 -4.95 3.43
CA ASN A 377 5.23 -3.67 2.85
C ASN A 377 5.18 -2.55 3.90
N ARG A 378 6.23 -1.73 3.94
CA ARG A 378 6.44 -0.71 4.98
C ARG A 378 5.71 0.62 4.75
N ILE A 379 4.99 0.78 3.65
CA ILE A 379 4.27 2.02 3.36
C ILE A 379 3.17 2.22 4.41
N GLN A 380 3.14 3.43 5.01
CA GLN A 380 2.16 3.80 6.03
C GLN A 380 1.11 4.76 5.49
N LYS A 381 1.53 5.86 4.90
CA LYS A 381 0.64 6.90 4.39
C LYS A 381 0.89 7.16 2.93
N HIS A 382 -0.14 7.64 2.26
CA HIS A 382 -0.11 7.99 0.86
C HIS A 382 -0.81 9.32 0.63
N VAL A 383 -0.23 10.13 -0.23
CA VAL A 383 -0.86 11.35 -0.75
C VAL A 383 -0.55 11.50 -2.23
N TYR A 384 -1.56 11.85 -3.01
CA TYR A 384 -1.35 12.21 -4.41
C TYR A 384 -1.13 13.71 -4.52
N PHE A 385 0.10 14.12 -4.83
CA PHE A 385 0.49 15.53 -4.91
C PHE A 385 1.37 15.76 -6.14
N ASN A 386 1.09 16.83 -6.88
CA ASN A 386 1.86 17.24 -8.06
C ASN A 386 2.10 16.11 -9.08
N ASN A 387 1.05 15.35 -9.41
CA ASN A 387 1.06 14.19 -10.31
C ASN A 387 1.96 13.03 -9.86
N ALA A 388 2.27 12.94 -8.58
CA ALA A 388 3.06 11.88 -7.99
C ALA A 388 2.32 11.23 -6.81
N HIS A 389 2.41 9.92 -6.69
CA HIS A 389 2.01 9.17 -5.52
C HIS A 389 3.15 9.23 -4.51
N LEU A 390 3.01 10.06 -3.49
CA LEU A 390 4.01 10.18 -2.42
C LEU A 390 3.63 9.29 -1.26
N VAL A 391 4.62 8.66 -0.67
CA VAL A 391 4.42 7.73 0.45
C VAL A 391 5.47 7.92 1.54
N THR A 392 5.04 7.77 2.78
CA THR A 392 5.91 7.59 3.93
C THR A 392 6.10 6.12 4.24
N VAL A 393 7.27 5.78 4.74
CA VAL A 393 7.68 4.40 5.03
C VAL A 393 7.99 4.28 6.52
N GLN A 394 7.46 3.25 7.16
CA GLN A 394 7.68 3.01 8.58
C GLN A 394 9.16 2.85 8.91
N GLY A 395 9.63 3.59 9.91
CA GLY A 395 11.02 3.56 10.35
C GLY A 395 12.02 4.29 9.43
N ASP A 396 11.53 5.04 8.43
CA ASP A 396 12.39 5.72 7.45
C ASP A 396 12.17 7.24 7.47
N PRO A 397 13.22 8.06 7.54
CA PRO A 397 13.11 9.52 7.59
C PRO A 397 12.91 10.18 6.22
N ALA A 398 12.50 9.44 5.19
CA ALA A 398 12.33 9.98 3.85
C ALA A 398 10.90 9.80 3.30
N ILE A 399 10.53 10.65 2.36
CA ILE A 399 9.34 10.48 1.52
C ILE A 399 9.75 9.91 0.17
N TYR A 400 8.99 8.93 -0.28
CA TYR A 400 9.21 8.20 -1.51
C TYR A 400 8.10 8.47 -2.52
N GLN A 401 8.41 8.28 -3.79
CA GLN A 401 7.45 8.27 -4.88
C GLN A 401 7.19 6.82 -5.31
N MET A 402 5.92 6.44 -5.42
CA MET A 402 5.51 5.22 -6.13
C MET A 402 5.20 5.56 -7.59
N ALA A 403 5.65 4.73 -8.52
CA ALA A 403 5.27 4.86 -9.92
C ALA A 403 5.37 3.52 -10.66
N GLY A 404 4.62 3.38 -11.74
CA GLY A 404 4.55 2.15 -12.53
C GLY A 404 5.81 1.81 -13.32
N ASN A 405 6.76 2.70 -13.40
CA ASN A 405 8.08 2.47 -14.00
C ASN A 405 9.18 2.18 -12.97
N ILE A 406 8.81 2.06 -11.70
CA ILE A 406 9.72 1.73 -10.59
C ILE A 406 9.46 0.29 -10.17
N TYR A 407 10.47 -0.56 -10.30
CA TYR A 407 10.41 -2.01 -10.00
C TYR A 407 11.41 -2.41 -8.91
N HIS A 408 11.71 -1.48 -8.02
CA HIS A 408 12.54 -1.67 -6.84
C HIS A 408 11.95 -0.90 -5.67
N ASN A 409 12.35 -1.27 -4.47
CA ASN A 409 12.03 -0.52 -3.26
C ASN A 409 13.30 0.14 -2.74
N GLU A 410 13.28 1.45 -2.56
CA GLU A 410 14.37 2.17 -1.90
C GLU A 410 14.09 2.39 -0.42
N LEU A 411 15.15 2.40 0.37
CA LEU A 411 15.16 2.80 1.78
C LEU A 411 16.35 3.72 2.04
N ARG A 412 16.21 4.63 3.00
CA ARG A 412 17.28 5.49 3.46
C ARG A 412 18.39 4.65 4.10
N ASN A 413 19.63 4.83 3.64
CA ASN A 413 20.78 4.27 4.31
C ASN A 413 21.13 5.13 5.54
N LEU A 414 20.78 4.65 6.72
CA LEU A 414 20.96 5.37 7.98
C LEU A 414 22.44 5.47 8.37
N ASP A 415 23.31 4.59 7.86
CA ASP A 415 24.77 4.63 8.08
C ASP A 415 25.44 5.75 7.28
N GLN A 416 24.75 6.27 6.25
CA GLN A 416 25.24 7.39 5.45
C GLN A 416 24.60 8.70 5.93
N PRO A 417 25.35 9.57 6.66
CA PRO A 417 24.79 10.80 7.22
C PRO A 417 24.43 11.82 6.13
N ASP A 418 25.16 11.84 5.00
CA ASP A 418 24.87 12.76 3.90
C ASP A 418 23.72 12.23 3.03
N ALA A 419 22.58 12.88 3.11
CA ALA A 419 21.40 12.53 2.31
C ALA A 419 21.60 12.78 0.79
N GLN A 420 22.64 13.48 0.38
CA GLN A 420 22.98 13.73 -1.03
C GLN A 420 24.02 12.76 -1.58
N ALA A 421 24.63 11.93 -0.74
CA ALA A 421 25.59 10.93 -1.18
C ALA A 421 24.94 9.91 -2.15
N VAL A 422 25.76 9.30 -2.98
CA VAL A 422 25.29 8.32 -3.98
C VAL A 422 24.66 7.11 -3.32
N ASP A 423 25.22 6.67 -2.20
CA ASP A 423 24.78 5.52 -1.38
C ASP A 423 23.82 5.91 -0.24
N ALA A 424 23.26 7.11 -0.29
CA ALA A 424 22.30 7.58 0.69
C ALA A 424 20.99 6.78 0.70
N PHE A 425 20.69 6.08 -0.38
CA PHE A 425 19.52 5.22 -0.50
C PHE A 425 19.93 3.86 -1.06
N LEU A 426 19.49 2.82 -0.35
CA LEU A 426 19.67 1.43 -0.75
C LEU A 426 18.52 0.98 -1.62
N LYS A 427 18.83 0.33 -2.73
CA LYS A 427 17.85 -0.22 -3.68
C LYS A 427 17.71 -1.72 -3.48
N PHE A 428 16.49 -2.15 -3.28
CA PHE A 428 16.13 -3.56 -3.12
C PHE A 428 15.26 -3.97 -4.30
N PRO A 429 15.57 -5.07 -5.02
CA PRO A 429 14.70 -5.59 -6.06
C PRO A 429 13.36 -5.97 -5.46
N MET A 430 12.31 -5.92 -6.27
CA MET A 430 11.00 -6.42 -5.84
C MET A 430 10.98 -7.94 -5.89
N ARG A 431 10.38 -8.53 -4.86
CA ARG A 431 10.06 -9.96 -4.80
C ARG A 431 8.61 -10.16 -5.20
N TYR A 432 8.40 -11.05 -6.12
CA TYR A 432 7.08 -11.44 -6.62
C TYR A 432 6.82 -12.88 -6.27
N GLU A 433 5.64 -13.20 -5.79
CA GLU A 433 5.23 -14.56 -5.47
C GLU A 433 3.87 -14.89 -6.08
N LEU A 434 3.73 -16.10 -6.57
CA LEU A 434 2.47 -16.65 -7.04
C LEU A 434 2.37 -18.11 -6.63
N VAL A 435 1.31 -18.47 -5.93
CA VAL A 435 0.93 -19.85 -5.67
C VAL A 435 -0.34 -20.15 -6.45
N THR A 436 -0.30 -21.18 -7.29
CA THR A 436 -1.46 -21.57 -8.08
C THR A 436 -2.51 -22.26 -7.21
N GLN A 437 -3.73 -22.33 -7.70
CA GLN A 437 -4.71 -23.24 -7.11
C GLN A 437 -4.24 -24.69 -7.19
N GLN A 438 -4.87 -25.53 -6.40
CA GLN A 438 -4.63 -26.97 -6.44
C GLN A 438 -5.07 -27.58 -7.78
N LEU A 439 -4.19 -28.39 -8.33
CA LEU A 439 -4.36 -29.08 -9.61
C LEU A 439 -4.52 -30.58 -9.35
N TYR A 440 -5.60 -31.14 -9.82
CA TYR A 440 -5.92 -32.56 -9.69
C TYR A 440 -6.64 -33.04 -10.94
N LEU A 441 -6.58 -34.34 -11.20
CA LEU A 441 -7.42 -34.94 -12.24
C LEU A 441 -8.86 -35.14 -11.71
N PRO A 442 -9.88 -35.08 -12.59
CA PRO A 442 -11.29 -35.17 -12.17
C PRO A 442 -11.65 -36.41 -11.36
N ASP A 443 -10.89 -37.49 -11.51
CA ASP A 443 -11.05 -38.76 -10.80
C ASP A 443 -10.04 -38.95 -9.66
N TYR A 444 -9.29 -37.90 -9.29
CA TYR A 444 -8.24 -37.94 -8.26
C TYR A 444 -7.14 -38.98 -8.48
N SER A 445 -6.99 -39.48 -9.72
CA SER A 445 -5.90 -40.40 -10.06
C SER A 445 -4.55 -39.69 -10.05
N GLU A 446 -3.50 -40.50 -9.89
CA GLU A 446 -2.12 -39.99 -9.94
C GLU A 446 -1.77 -39.51 -11.35
N PHE A 447 -1.01 -38.42 -11.40
CA PHE A 447 -0.49 -37.87 -12.63
C PHE A 447 0.96 -37.41 -12.47
N VAL A 448 1.64 -37.30 -13.59
CA VAL A 448 2.96 -36.65 -13.70
C VAL A 448 2.84 -35.49 -14.66
N ASP A 449 3.33 -34.34 -14.27
CA ASP A 449 3.51 -33.23 -15.21
C ASP A 449 4.83 -33.43 -15.94
N GLU A 450 4.77 -33.80 -17.24
CA GLU A 450 5.95 -33.98 -18.08
C GLU A 450 6.70 -32.66 -18.23
N TYR A 451 5.95 -31.57 -18.31
CA TYR A 451 6.49 -30.22 -18.21
C TYR A 451 5.43 -29.19 -17.75
N VAL A 452 5.91 -28.13 -17.16
CA VAL A 452 5.18 -26.88 -16.92
C VAL A 452 5.88 -25.79 -17.70
N GLU A 453 5.13 -25.00 -18.46
CA GLU A 453 5.65 -23.89 -19.24
C GLU A 453 4.93 -22.60 -18.84
N ILE A 454 5.66 -21.54 -18.57
CA ILE A 454 5.13 -20.22 -18.25
C ILE A 454 5.65 -19.21 -19.27
N ASP A 455 4.74 -18.38 -19.76
CA ASP A 455 4.98 -17.37 -20.79
C ASP A 455 5.10 -15.99 -20.12
N PHE A 456 6.27 -15.38 -20.25
CA PHE A 456 6.62 -14.10 -19.63
C PHE A 456 6.90 -13.03 -20.68
N VAL A 457 6.61 -11.77 -20.32
CA VAL A 457 7.21 -10.59 -20.94
C VAL A 457 8.14 -9.97 -19.93
N PHE A 458 9.39 -9.82 -20.31
CA PHE A 458 10.44 -9.27 -19.47
C PHE A 458 11.04 -8.04 -20.14
N GLY A 459 11.01 -6.90 -19.47
CA GLY A 459 11.64 -5.68 -19.95
C GLY A 459 11.07 -5.18 -21.29
N ASN A 460 10.00 -4.40 -21.30
CA ASN A 460 9.47 -3.79 -22.52
C ASN A 460 10.29 -2.53 -22.87
N LYS A 461 10.51 -2.28 -24.18
CA LYS A 461 11.17 -1.07 -24.71
C LYS A 461 10.60 0.24 -24.17
N THR A 462 9.31 0.30 -23.90
CA THR A 462 8.63 1.47 -23.35
C THR A 462 9.03 1.79 -21.91
N PHE A 463 9.50 0.83 -21.14
CA PHE A 463 9.92 1.04 -19.74
C PHE A 463 11.34 1.60 -19.62
N TYR A 464 12.16 1.47 -20.68
CA TYR A 464 13.52 2.03 -20.71
C TYR A 464 13.60 3.46 -21.23
N GLN A 465 12.48 4.04 -21.66
CA GLN A 465 12.42 5.44 -22.12
C GLN A 465 12.17 6.45 -21.00
N SER A 466 12.08 6.03 -19.75
CA SER A 466 12.19 6.99 -18.65
C SER A 466 13.60 7.57 -18.68
N THR A 467 13.68 8.85 -18.92
CA THR A 467 14.86 9.67 -19.12
C THR A 467 15.73 9.88 -17.87
N ALA A 468 15.58 9.05 -16.86
CA ALA A 468 16.55 8.97 -15.79
C ALA A 468 17.71 8.08 -16.29
N PRO A 469 18.90 8.61 -16.52
CA PRO A 469 20.03 7.76 -16.81
C PRO A 469 20.17 6.78 -15.64
N PHE A 470 20.20 5.49 -15.95
CA PHE A 470 20.68 4.48 -15.03
C PHE A 470 22.12 4.82 -14.67
N ASN A 471 22.32 5.68 -13.68
CA ASN A 471 23.64 6.00 -13.16
C ASN A 471 24.24 4.87 -12.31
N ASN A 472 23.71 3.65 -12.45
CA ASN A 472 24.25 2.46 -11.82
C ASN A 472 24.85 1.50 -12.85
N THR A 473 25.42 2.02 -13.91
CA THR A 473 26.38 1.25 -14.69
C THR A 473 27.60 1.07 -13.79
N VAL A 474 27.81 -0.15 -13.32
CA VAL A 474 29.11 -0.52 -12.71
C VAL A 474 30.07 -0.54 -13.84
N PHE A 475 30.92 0.45 -13.89
CA PHE A 475 31.94 0.55 -14.90
C PHE A 475 33.24 -0.01 -14.32
N ILE A 476 33.94 -0.81 -15.11
CA ILE A 476 35.33 -1.16 -14.81
C ILE A 476 36.16 0.07 -15.06
N VAL A 477 36.82 0.50 -14.02
CA VAL A 477 37.68 1.67 -14.03
C VAL A 477 39.09 1.21 -14.45
N GLY A 478 39.61 1.70 -15.57
CA GLY A 478 40.96 1.39 -16.01
C GLY A 478 42.01 1.92 -15.04
N GLU A 479 43.21 1.35 -15.06
CA GLU A 479 44.33 1.67 -14.15
C GLU A 479 44.69 3.17 -14.06
N ASN A 480 44.30 3.98 -15.02
CA ASN A 480 44.58 5.42 -15.07
C ASN A 480 43.36 6.31 -14.80
N SER A 481 42.28 5.77 -14.26
CA SER A 481 41.09 6.57 -13.96
C SER A 481 41.22 7.31 -12.64
N THR A 482 40.82 8.57 -12.64
CA THR A 482 40.68 9.38 -11.43
C THR A 482 39.19 9.44 -11.03
N PRO A 483 38.85 9.71 -9.77
CA PRO A 483 37.44 9.86 -9.34
C PRO A 483 36.64 10.89 -10.15
N GLN A 484 37.33 11.82 -10.81
CA GLN A 484 36.72 12.87 -11.64
C GLN A 484 36.65 12.53 -13.14
N SER A 485 37.37 11.51 -13.60
CA SER A 485 37.39 11.09 -15.02
C SER A 485 37.57 9.57 -15.12
N PRO A 486 36.53 8.80 -14.88
CA PRO A 486 36.60 7.36 -15.00
C PRO A 486 36.71 6.94 -16.48
N VAL A 487 37.62 6.03 -16.77
CA VAL A 487 37.79 5.41 -18.10
C VAL A 487 37.12 4.03 -18.06
N TYR A 488 36.21 3.81 -18.98
CA TYR A 488 35.40 2.60 -19.04
C TYR A 488 35.85 1.68 -20.18
N MET A 489 35.88 0.37 -19.92
CA MET A 489 36.15 -0.63 -20.97
C MET A 489 34.90 -1.48 -21.24
N LEU A 490 34.57 -1.60 -22.53
CA LEU A 490 33.56 -2.52 -23.04
C LEU A 490 34.25 -3.62 -23.85
N SER A 491 33.74 -4.86 -23.79
CA SER A 491 34.17 -5.91 -24.73
C SER A 491 33.54 -5.69 -26.11
N GLU A 492 34.08 -6.33 -27.16
CA GLU A 492 33.54 -6.28 -28.53
C GLU A 492 32.08 -6.79 -28.63
N ASP A 493 31.58 -7.49 -27.62
CA ASP A 493 30.24 -8.04 -27.53
C ASP A 493 29.33 -7.23 -26.59
N ASP A 494 29.65 -5.98 -26.25
CA ASP A 494 28.97 -5.13 -25.26
C ASP A 494 28.85 -5.79 -23.87
N LYS A 495 29.75 -6.71 -23.55
CA LYS A 495 29.84 -7.34 -22.22
C LYS A 495 30.86 -6.63 -21.36
N PHE A 496 30.50 -6.42 -20.09
CA PHE A 496 31.41 -5.82 -19.12
C PHE A 496 32.51 -6.80 -18.72
N ILE A 497 33.76 -6.33 -18.72
CA ILE A 497 34.93 -7.09 -18.24
C ILE A 497 35.12 -6.75 -16.76
N ILE A 498 35.12 -7.74 -15.90
CA ILE A 498 35.41 -7.60 -14.47
C ILE A 498 36.91 -7.89 -14.26
N ALA A 499 37.63 -6.92 -13.70
CA ALA A 499 39.05 -7.13 -13.36
C ALA A 499 39.15 -7.76 -11.96
N GLU A 500 39.89 -8.88 -11.86
CA GLU A 500 40.28 -9.45 -10.58
C GLU A 500 41.27 -8.52 -9.86
N GLY A 501 40.99 -8.10 -8.65
CA GLY A 501 41.96 -7.53 -7.72
C GLY A 501 41.83 -6.07 -7.32
N SER A 502 40.68 -5.40 -7.53
CA SER A 502 40.53 -4.03 -7.01
C SER A 502 40.01 -4.07 -5.55
N ASN A 503 40.77 -3.40 -4.66
CA ASN A 503 40.31 -3.09 -3.28
C ASN A 503 39.24 -2.00 -3.28
N THR A 504 38.14 -2.20 -4.02
CA THR A 504 36.94 -1.40 -3.90
C THR A 504 36.12 -1.93 -2.73
N PRO A 505 35.39 -1.07 -2.01
CA PRO A 505 34.59 -1.49 -0.86
C PRO A 505 33.68 -2.63 -1.31
N THR A 506 33.75 -3.73 -0.58
CA THR A 506 32.96 -4.93 -0.79
C THR A 506 31.47 -4.60 -0.61
N PHE A 507 30.82 -4.21 -1.70
CA PHE A 507 29.39 -4.38 -1.79
C PHE A 507 29.15 -5.90 -1.84
N ASP A 508 28.26 -6.37 -0.97
CA ASP A 508 27.88 -7.77 -0.91
C ASP A 508 27.53 -8.26 -2.32
N ASP A 509 28.26 -9.24 -2.85
CA ASP A 509 28.06 -9.82 -4.19
C ASP A 509 26.62 -10.32 -4.39
N ASN A 510 25.91 -10.69 -3.32
CA ASN A 510 24.52 -11.08 -3.34
C ASN A 510 23.58 -9.92 -3.72
N HIS A 511 23.91 -8.69 -3.34
CA HIS A 511 23.12 -7.49 -3.67
C HIS A 511 23.20 -7.15 -5.16
N TYR A 512 24.39 -7.23 -5.74
CA TYR A 512 24.60 -6.97 -7.16
C TYR A 512 24.02 -8.06 -8.06
N ASN A 513 24.16 -9.33 -7.68
CA ASN A 513 23.62 -10.45 -8.43
C ASN A 513 22.10 -10.40 -8.50
N ALA A 514 21.41 -10.02 -7.43
CA ALA A 514 19.97 -9.85 -7.41
C ALA A 514 19.47 -8.70 -8.32
N LEU A 515 20.24 -7.63 -8.46
CA LEU A 515 19.89 -6.48 -9.32
C LEU A 515 20.13 -6.77 -10.81
N PHE A 516 21.17 -7.52 -11.16
CA PHE A 516 21.60 -7.73 -12.55
C PHE A 516 21.20 -9.08 -13.15
N LYS A 517 20.87 -10.05 -12.31
CA LYS A 517 20.43 -11.39 -12.76
C LYS A 517 19.06 -11.72 -12.20
N PRO A 518 18.01 -11.13 -12.77
CA PRO A 518 16.66 -11.53 -12.37
C PRO A 518 16.48 -13.02 -12.62
N HIS A 519 15.95 -13.71 -11.63
CA HIS A 519 15.78 -15.15 -11.66
C HIS A 519 14.34 -15.51 -11.28
N LEU A 520 13.93 -16.68 -11.71
CA LEU A 520 12.66 -17.30 -11.40
C LEU A 520 12.90 -18.67 -10.79
N GLU A 521 12.33 -18.88 -9.63
CA GLU A 521 12.34 -20.14 -8.94
C GLU A 521 10.96 -20.79 -9.05
N LEU A 522 10.90 -22.02 -9.49
CA LEU A 522 9.70 -22.84 -9.43
C LEU A 522 9.83 -23.82 -8.27
N TYR A 523 8.79 -23.85 -7.47
CA TYR A 523 8.57 -24.87 -6.45
C TYR A 523 7.28 -25.61 -6.75
N TYR A 524 7.16 -26.83 -6.29
CA TYR A 524 5.92 -27.59 -6.35
C TYR A 524 5.60 -28.22 -4.99
N SER A 525 4.33 -28.40 -4.75
CA SER A 525 3.79 -29.06 -3.55
C SER A 525 2.88 -30.19 -4.00
N ASP A 526 3.01 -31.35 -3.37
CA ASP A 526 2.18 -32.53 -3.59
C ASP A 526 1.24 -32.84 -2.42
N ASP A 527 1.26 -31.96 -1.38
CA ASP A 527 0.45 -32.04 -0.17
C ASP A 527 -0.62 -30.93 -0.07
N GLY A 528 -0.93 -30.30 -1.18
CA GLY A 528 -1.94 -29.24 -1.24
C GLY A 528 -1.45 -27.85 -0.81
N GLY A 529 -0.15 -27.60 -0.82
CA GLY A 529 0.45 -26.30 -0.54
C GLY A 529 0.96 -26.14 0.90
N GLU A 530 1.10 -27.23 1.66
CA GLU A 530 1.70 -27.19 3.00
C GLU A 530 3.23 -27.15 2.94
N THR A 531 3.83 -28.00 2.10
CA THR A 531 5.27 -28.02 1.90
C THR A 531 5.62 -27.83 0.43
N PHE A 532 6.66 -27.08 0.14
CA PHE A 532 7.11 -26.79 -1.23
C PHE A 532 8.52 -27.33 -1.45
N LEU A 533 8.69 -28.11 -2.49
CA LEU A 533 9.97 -28.65 -2.94
C LEU A 533 10.48 -27.81 -4.12
N PRO A 534 11.76 -27.47 -4.17
CA PRO A 534 12.33 -26.74 -5.30
C PRO A 534 12.35 -27.64 -6.55
N ALA A 535 11.88 -27.11 -7.68
CA ALA A 535 12.02 -27.77 -8.96
C ALA A 535 13.35 -27.37 -9.62
N ASP A 536 13.51 -26.11 -9.91
CA ASP A 536 14.74 -25.56 -10.53
C ASP A 536 14.70 -24.03 -10.55
N LEU A 537 15.87 -23.42 -10.46
CA LEU A 537 16.07 -22.01 -10.66
C LEU A 537 16.39 -21.73 -12.13
N ARG A 538 15.70 -20.76 -12.72
CA ARG A 538 15.96 -20.31 -14.10
C ARG A 538 16.32 -18.84 -14.11
N GLU A 539 17.45 -18.52 -14.72
CA GLU A 539 17.83 -17.13 -14.97
C GLU A 539 17.11 -16.61 -16.21
N PHE A 540 16.69 -15.35 -16.18
CA PHE A 540 16.19 -14.69 -17.38
C PHE A 540 17.34 -14.38 -18.32
N SER A 541 17.09 -14.45 -19.62
CA SER A 541 18.06 -14.09 -20.66
C SER A 541 18.44 -12.61 -20.55
N PRO A 542 19.61 -12.21 -21.09
CA PRO A 542 20.04 -10.82 -21.08
C PRO A 542 18.99 -9.88 -21.67
N LEU A 543 19.03 -8.63 -21.21
CA LEU A 543 18.19 -7.52 -21.64
C LEU A 543 18.00 -7.48 -23.16
N GLY A 544 16.73 -7.54 -23.62
CA GLY A 544 16.38 -7.50 -25.04
C GLY A 544 15.48 -8.62 -25.54
N ALA A 545 15.34 -9.72 -24.81
CA ALA A 545 14.37 -10.77 -25.11
C ALA A 545 13.03 -10.44 -24.46
N TYR A 546 12.14 -9.76 -25.20
CA TYR A 546 10.87 -9.24 -24.67
C TYR A 546 9.85 -10.30 -24.33
N ARG A 547 9.95 -11.49 -24.87
CA ARG A 547 9.05 -12.60 -24.61
C ARG A 547 9.83 -13.85 -24.37
N TRP A 548 9.59 -14.48 -23.24
CA TRP A 548 10.32 -15.63 -22.81
C TRP A 548 9.36 -16.72 -22.34
N ARG A 549 9.62 -17.96 -22.77
CA ARG A 549 8.94 -19.15 -22.29
C ARG A 549 9.89 -19.99 -21.50
N MET A 550 9.59 -20.13 -20.21
CA MET A 550 10.35 -21.01 -19.34
C MET A 550 9.62 -22.33 -19.17
N ARG A 551 10.38 -23.43 -19.26
CA ARG A 551 9.84 -24.77 -19.16
C ARG A 551 10.62 -25.58 -18.15
N TRP A 552 9.91 -26.23 -17.25
CA TRP A 552 10.44 -27.19 -16.26
C TRP A 552 9.92 -28.56 -16.59
N TYR A 553 10.80 -29.57 -16.47
CA TYR A 553 10.53 -30.93 -16.87
C TYR A 553 10.59 -31.89 -15.67
N GLU A 554 10.04 -33.11 -15.83
CA GLU A 554 10.20 -34.25 -14.93
C GLU A 554 9.80 -33.98 -13.49
N LEU A 555 8.65 -33.30 -13.34
CA LEU A 555 8.08 -33.05 -12.02
C LEU A 555 7.42 -34.36 -11.53
N SER A 556 7.71 -34.73 -10.29
CA SER A 556 7.32 -35.97 -9.63
C SER A 556 5.85 -36.42 -9.88
N CYS A 557 5.45 -37.56 -9.36
CA CYS A 557 4.07 -38.05 -9.40
C CYS A 557 3.25 -37.40 -8.28
N SER A 558 2.03 -36.94 -8.57
CA SER A 558 1.14 -36.29 -7.60
C SER A 558 -0.33 -36.64 -7.84
N ARG A 559 -1.15 -36.48 -6.81
CA ARG A 559 -2.62 -36.47 -6.91
C ARG A 559 -3.22 -35.10 -6.74
N ASN A 560 -2.49 -34.22 -6.07
CA ASN A 560 -2.91 -32.87 -5.77
C ASN A 560 -1.70 -31.94 -5.74
N ARG A 561 -1.52 -31.13 -6.76
CA ARG A 561 -0.33 -30.31 -6.96
C ARG A 561 -0.63 -28.82 -6.93
N CYS A 562 0.21 -28.06 -6.25
CA CYS A 562 0.31 -26.61 -6.37
C CYS A 562 1.71 -26.23 -6.88
N TYR A 563 1.78 -25.16 -7.65
CA TYR A 563 3.04 -24.54 -8.05
C TYR A 563 3.21 -23.21 -7.33
N ARG A 564 4.42 -22.95 -6.83
CA ARG A 564 4.84 -21.66 -6.30
C ARG A 564 5.94 -21.12 -7.18
N LEU A 565 5.70 -19.90 -7.69
CA LEU A 565 6.68 -19.12 -8.43
C LEU A 565 7.21 -18.03 -7.52
N VAL A 566 8.52 -17.91 -7.44
CA VAL A 566 9.18 -16.81 -6.74
C VAL A 566 10.10 -16.13 -7.73
N CYS A 567 9.95 -14.83 -7.88
CA CYS A 567 10.80 -14.04 -8.75
C CYS A 567 11.33 -12.82 -7.99
N VAL A 568 12.60 -12.52 -8.18
CA VAL A 568 13.24 -11.33 -7.64
C VAL A 568 13.83 -10.54 -8.80
N SER A 569 13.37 -9.29 -8.97
CA SER A 569 13.77 -8.47 -10.11
C SER A 569 13.61 -6.99 -9.85
N SER A 570 14.53 -6.21 -10.42
CA SER A 570 14.41 -4.75 -10.54
C SER A 570 13.88 -4.31 -11.91
N ALA A 571 13.44 -5.26 -12.74
CA ALA A 571 12.82 -5.01 -14.04
C ALA A 571 11.39 -5.55 -14.06
N PRO A 572 10.51 -5.01 -14.92
CA PRO A 572 9.12 -5.47 -15.00
C PRO A 572 9.04 -6.91 -15.49
N ILE A 573 8.25 -7.71 -14.81
CA ILE A 573 7.94 -9.08 -15.18
C ILE A 573 6.45 -9.25 -15.27
N VAL A 574 5.96 -9.46 -16.49
CA VAL A 574 4.56 -9.70 -16.78
C VAL A 574 4.37 -11.18 -17.07
N ILE A 575 3.46 -11.83 -16.37
CA ILE A 575 3.06 -13.21 -16.66
C ILE A 575 1.87 -13.17 -17.62
N LEU A 576 2.04 -13.75 -18.80
CA LEU A 576 0.96 -13.82 -19.79
C LEU A 576 0.10 -15.08 -19.64
N GLY A 577 0.57 -16.09 -18.92
CA GLY A 577 -0.10 -17.36 -18.68
C GLY A 577 0.85 -18.54 -18.69
N GLY A 578 0.32 -19.73 -18.51
CA GLY A 578 1.09 -20.96 -18.52
C GLY A 578 0.31 -22.15 -19.05
N VAL A 579 1.01 -23.23 -19.34
CA VAL A 579 0.45 -24.52 -19.71
C VAL A 579 1.19 -25.63 -18.98
N ARG A 580 0.50 -26.73 -18.70
CA ARG A 580 1.10 -27.97 -18.23
C ARG A 580 0.79 -29.10 -19.19
N ASN A 581 1.72 -30.01 -19.33
CA ASN A 581 1.51 -31.28 -20.05
C ASN A 581 1.45 -32.42 -19.04
N THR A 582 0.25 -32.92 -18.85
CA THR A 582 -0.04 -33.89 -17.79
C THR A 582 -0.25 -35.27 -18.39
N LYS A 583 0.38 -36.26 -17.78
CA LYS A 583 0.22 -37.68 -18.11
C LYS A 583 -0.31 -38.44 -16.89
N ARG A 584 -1.40 -39.16 -17.10
CA ARG A 584 -1.93 -40.05 -16.06
C ARG A 584 -0.95 -41.19 -15.81
N VAL A 585 -0.67 -41.48 -14.56
CA VAL A 585 0.05 -42.68 -14.18
C VAL A 585 -0.93 -43.87 -14.30
N SER A 586 -0.77 -44.68 -15.32
CA SER A 586 -1.56 -45.92 -15.42
C SER A 586 -1.14 -46.84 -14.28
N GLY A 587 -1.95 -46.91 -13.24
CA GLY A 587 -1.77 -47.92 -12.20
C GLY A 587 -1.74 -49.31 -12.88
N GLY A 588 -0.63 -49.98 -12.77
CA GLY A 588 -0.61 -51.41 -13.11
C GLY A 588 -1.69 -52.07 -12.27
N ALA A 589 -2.72 -52.61 -12.92
CA ALA A 589 -3.66 -53.46 -12.24
C ALA A 589 -2.84 -54.63 -11.64
N ASN A 590 -2.72 -54.66 -10.31
CA ASN A 590 -2.36 -55.84 -9.58
C ASN A 590 -3.59 -56.71 -9.43
#